data_6d10d91079f3fd6ffc9f8269c463f84a
#
_entry.id   6d10d91079f3fd6ffc9f8269c463f84a
#
_cell.length_a   1.000
_cell.length_b   1.000
_cell.length_c   1.000
_cell.angle_alpha   90.00
_cell.angle_beta   90.00
_cell.angle_gamma   90.00
#
_symmetry.space_group_name_H-M   'P 1'
#
loop_
_entity.id
_entity.type
_entity.pdbx_description
1 polymer ?
#
loop_
_entity_poly.entity_id
_entity_poly.type
_entity_poly.pdbx_seq_one_letter_code
_entity_poly.pdbx_strand_id
1 'polypeptide(L)'
;MLFRYLFSTPYITKTCTLNKLNRTLSTLPQLSSEKYGVKRKEFGVLKNDDVKFFQSLISKERVLTDESELLPYNIDWIKNCRGALVCEAGCILENLDNYARERNLIMPLDLGAKGSCQIGGNISTNAGGIRLLRYGNLQGTVLGVEAVKADGSIIDCLRTLKKDNTGYHLKHLFIGSEGTLGVVTKVAIQCPSLPKSVNLGFFGVESFDSVLQLYKSAKSSLGEILSAFEMADSLSIGTTVKNLKLTNPIGEYPFYVLIETHGSDEEHDSDKLSRFLSREMDSGLIVDGTVTAEETKMKSIWNIRESIAGAALHGGYMFKYDVSVPLRSYYELVHVLRRRLRAVDCKVYGYGHVGDGNIHINVVVPEYSKEVYGLLEPFIFEEVSKHKGSISAEHGVGFRKPQYIHYSKDQTSLQLMRDMKRVMDPNGILNPYKVLPDPS
;
A
#
# COMPACT_ATOMS: atom_id res chain seq x y z
N MET A 1 -27.04 2.08 8.25
CA MET A 1 -26.05 1.89 9.32
C MET A 1 -24.74 1.30 8.82
N LEU A 2 -24.72 0.27 7.96
CA LEU A 2 -23.48 -0.27 7.40
C LEU A 2 -22.56 0.81 6.76
N PHE A 3 -23.12 1.78 6.07
CA PHE A 3 -22.36 2.88 5.44
C PHE A 3 -21.85 3.95 6.41
N ARG A 4 -22.43 4.06 7.61
CA ARG A 4 -21.97 5.04 8.59
C ARG A 4 -20.86 4.49 9.50
N TYR A 5 -20.83 3.18 9.71
CA TYR A 5 -19.81 2.53 10.54
C TYR A 5 -18.49 2.26 9.84
N LEU A 6 -18.47 2.15 8.50
CA LEU A 6 -17.23 2.03 7.73
C LEU A 6 -16.39 3.32 7.72
N PHE A 7 -16.92 4.46 8.16
CA PHE A 7 -16.29 5.77 8.02
C PHE A 7 -16.27 6.65 9.28
N SER A 8 -16.75 6.22 10.43
CA SER A 8 -16.90 7.07 11.62
C SER A 8 -16.45 6.49 12.95
N THR A 9 -15.65 5.45 13.01
CA THR A 9 -15.11 5.01 14.30
C THR A 9 -13.72 5.57 14.56
N PRO A 10 -13.52 6.27 15.69
CA PRO A 10 -12.20 6.56 16.20
C PRO A 10 -11.67 5.27 16.87
N TYR A 11 -10.98 4.43 16.11
CA TYR A 11 -10.18 3.37 16.72
C TYR A 11 -8.89 3.97 17.28
N ILE A 12 -8.98 4.50 18.48
CA ILE A 12 -7.91 4.51 19.48
C ILE A 12 -8.59 4.73 20.83
N THR A 13 -8.95 3.68 21.51
CA THR A 13 -8.91 3.57 22.97
C THR A 13 -9.27 2.17 23.39
N LYS A 14 -8.27 1.33 23.60
CA LYS A 14 -8.14 0.55 24.84
C LYS A 14 -6.81 -0.21 24.84
N THR A 15 -6.09 0.14 25.89
CA THR A 15 -4.95 -0.53 26.51
C THR A 15 -3.61 -0.45 25.83
N CYS A 16 -3.03 0.76 25.87
CA CYS A 16 -1.65 0.88 26.25
C CYS A 16 -1.59 1.96 27.34
N THR A 17 -1.26 1.57 28.55
CA THR A 17 -0.96 2.48 29.67
C THR A 17 0.29 3.28 29.31
N LEU A 18 0.11 4.41 28.67
CA LEU A 18 1.15 5.41 28.47
C LEU A 18 1.13 6.36 29.65
N ASN A 19 2.04 6.14 30.57
CA ASN A 19 2.42 7.10 31.57
C ASN A 19 2.83 8.42 30.92
N LYS A 20 2.11 9.47 31.28
CA LYS A 20 2.45 10.88 31.34
C LYS A 20 3.66 11.31 30.49
N LEU A 21 3.40 11.71 29.27
CA LEU A 21 4.11 12.79 28.61
C LEU A 21 3.04 13.85 28.26
N ASN A 22 2.90 14.85 29.14
CA ASN A 22 2.28 16.12 28.81
C ASN A 22 3.17 16.81 27.79
N ARG A 23 3.06 16.43 26.51
CA ARG A 23 3.32 17.30 25.37
C ARG A 23 1.97 17.63 24.79
N THR A 24 1.66 18.92 24.75
CA THR A 24 0.61 19.48 23.92
C THR A 24 0.62 18.74 22.59
N LEU A 25 -0.37 17.85 22.39
CA LEU A 25 -0.68 17.32 21.09
C LEU A 25 -0.92 18.53 20.21
N SER A 26 0.04 18.89 19.36
CA SER A 26 -0.19 19.82 18.27
C SER A 26 -1.43 19.30 17.58
N THR A 27 -2.48 20.11 17.54
CA THR A 27 -3.74 19.74 16.92
C THR A 27 -3.43 19.42 15.46
N LEU A 28 -3.28 18.13 15.16
CA LEU A 28 -3.26 17.66 13.77
C LEU A 28 -4.48 18.30 13.11
N PRO A 29 -4.30 19.00 11.97
CA PRO A 29 -5.44 19.57 11.29
C PRO A 29 -6.39 18.42 10.98
N GLN A 30 -7.58 18.46 11.60
CA GLN A 30 -8.57 17.41 11.44
C GLN A 30 -8.85 17.22 9.94
N LEU A 31 -9.07 15.99 9.55
CA LEU A 31 -9.53 15.65 8.20
C LEU A 31 -10.96 16.19 8.08
N SER A 32 -11.11 17.47 7.73
CA SER A 32 -12.40 18.14 7.65
C SER A 32 -12.74 18.48 6.20
N SER A 33 -14.04 18.58 5.92
CA SER A 33 -14.55 19.04 4.63
C SER A 33 -14.04 20.43 4.26
N GLU A 34 -13.82 21.30 5.24
CA GLU A 34 -13.28 22.65 5.05
C GLU A 34 -11.83 22.62 4.54
N LYS A 35 -10.99 21.76 5.13
CA LYS A 35 -9.58 21.62 4.72
C LYS A 35 -9.43 21.18 3.27
N TYR A 36 -10.31 20.31 2.79
CA TYR A 36 -10.24 19.73 1.45
C TYR A 36 -11.24 20.35 0.47
N GLY A 37 -11.95 21.42 0.86
CA GLY A 37 -12.92 22.11 0.02
C GLY A 37 -14.12 21.25 -0.37
N VAL A 38 -14.39 20.17 0.37
CA VAL A 38 -15.49 19.23 0.07
C VAL A 38 -16.81 19.78 0.59
N LYS A 39 -17.74 20.09 -0.30
CA LYS A 39 -19.13 20.41 0.05
C LYS A 39 -19.93 19.12 0.11
N ARG A 40 -20.30 18.71 1.33
CA ARG A 40 -21.10 17.51 1.56
C ARG A 40 -22.52 17.70 1.01
N LYS A 41 -22.97 16.78 0.14
CA LYS A 41 -24.37 16.73 -0.31
C LYS A 41 -25.27 16.25 0.84
N GLU A 42 -26.55 16.60 0.77
CA GLU A 42 -27.54 16.04 1.69
C GLU A 42 -27.82 14.57 1.30
N PHE A 43 -27.31 13.67 2.10
CA PHE A 43 -27.62 12.24 1.99
C PHE A 43 -28.68 11.86 3.02
N GLY A 44 -29.55 10.93 2.65
CA GLY A 44 -30.53 10.36 3.57
C GLY A 44 -29.84 9.76 4.79
N VAL A 45 -30.42 9.94 5.96
CA VAL A 45 -30.01 9.24 7.19
C VAL A 45 -30.77 7.93 7.25
N LEU A 46 -30.02 6.83 7.45
CA LEU A 46 -30.61 5.50 7.58
C LEU A 46 -31.57 5.48 8.78
N LYS A 47 -32.83 5.10 8.52
CA LYS A 47 -33.91 5.03 9.54
C LYS A 47 -34.17 3.57 9.89
N ASN A 48 -34.86 3.34 11.01
CA ASN A 48 -35.27 1.99 11.41
C ASN A 48 -36.11 1.26 10.34
N ASP A 49 -36.84 1.99 9.53
CA ASP A 49 -37.65 1.41 8.44
C ASP A 49 -36.77 0.92 7.29
N ASP A 50 -35.64 1.60 7.01
CA ASP A 50 -34.64 1.13 6.05
C ASP A 50 -34.00 -0.18 6.53
N VAL A 51 -33.72 -0.29 7.83
CA VAL A 51 -33.19 -1.53 8.44
C VAL A 51 -34.21 -2.67 8.31
N LYS A 52 -35.49 -2.42 8.59
CA LYS A 52 -36.58 -3.40 8.40
C LYS A 52 -36.72 -3.81 6.94
N PHE A 53 -36.62 -2.85 6.02
CA PHE A 53 -36.64 -3.13 4.60
C PHE A 53 -35.49 -4.07 4.18
N PHE A 54 -34.26 -3.81 4.60
CA PHE A 54 -33.15 -4.73 4.37
C PHE A 54 -33.38 -6.11 4.99
N GLN A 55 -33.91 -6.16 6.22
CA GLN A 55 -34.27 -7.42 6.88
C GLN A 55 -35.34 -8.21 6.13
N SER A 56 -36.24 -7.53 5.42
CA SER A 56 -37.25 -8.19 4.59
C SER A 56 -36.69 -8.78 3.30
N LEU A 57 -35.59 -8.23 2.78
CA LEU A 57 -34.96 -8.67 1.54
C LEU A 57 -34.01 -9.86 1.73
N ILE A 58 -33.26 -9.87 2.83
CA ILE A 58 -32.14 -10.83 3.02
C ILE A 58 -32.22 -11.63 4.31
N SER A 59 -33.32 -11.57 5.03
CA SER A 59 -33.61 -12.10 6.36
C SER A 59 -33.08 -11.26 7.53
N LYS A 60 -33.75 -11.37 8.67
CA LYS A 60 -33.44 -10.58 9.88
C LYS A 60 -32.06 -10.92 10.44
N GLU A 61 -31.65 -12.18 10.36
CA GLU A 61 -30.38 -12.70 10.87
C GLU A 61 -29.17 -12.24 10.02
N ARG A 62 -29.40 -11.73 8.82
CA ARG A 62 -28.33 -11.25 7.91
C ARG A 62 -28.17 -9.74 7.93
N VAL A 63 -29.04 -9.00 8.61
CA VAL A 63 -28.91 -7.55 8.80
C VAL A 63 -28.42 -7.28 10.21
N LEU A 64 -27.11 -7.29 10.37
CA LEU A 64 -26.46 -7.09 11.64
C LEU A 64 -26.30 -5.61 11.92
N THR A 65 -26.66 -5.19 13.12
CA THR A 65 -26.60 -3.78 13.57
C THR A 65 -25.72 -3.58 14.78
N ASP A 66 -25.26 -4.66 15.42
CA ASP A 66 -24.40 -4.64 16.60
C ASP A 66 -22.95 -4.97 16.24
N GLU A 67 -21.99 -4.25 16.84
CA GLU A 67 -20.56 -4.45 16.57
C GLU A 67 -20.07 -5.85 16.96
N SER A 68 -20.63 -6.42 18.01
CA SER A 68 -20.26 -7.78 18.47
C SER A 68 -20.75 -8.86 17.51
N GLU A 69 -21.86 -8.63 16.82
CA GLU A 69 -22.40 -9.53 15.80
C GLU A 69 -21.65 -9.43 14.45
N LEU A 70 -20.97 -8.31 14.20
CA LEU A 70 -20.17 -8.10 12.98
C LEU A 70 -18.79 -8.78 13.04
N LEU A 71 -18.26 -9.02 14.25
CA LEU A 71 -16.96 -9.65 14.46
C LEU A 71 -16.82 -11.07 13.85
N PRO A 72 -17.80 -12.00 13.95
CA PRO A 72 -17.70 -13.32 13.36
C PRO A 72 -17.68 -13.34 11.84
N TYR A 73 -18.26 -12.33 11.18
CA TYR A 73 -18.32 -12.27 9.71
C TYR A 73 -16.99 -11.85 9.06
N ASN A 74 -16.03 -11.45 9.85
CA ASN A 74 -14.67 -11.20 9.39
C ASN A 74 -13.82 -12.48 9.27
N ILE A 75 -14.35 -13.66 9.57
CA ILE A 75 -13.54 -14.87 9.79
C ILE A 75 -13.89 -16.05 8.84
N ASP A 76 -15.06 -16.13 8.20
CA ASP A 76 -15.57 -17.44 7.81
C ASP A 76 -16.01 -17.67 6.38
N TRP A 77 -15.26 -17.55 5.36
CA TRP A 77 -15.46 -18.33 4.13
C TRP A 77 -14.20 -18.36 3.28
N ILE A 78 -13.29 -19.26 3.63
CA ILE A 78 -12.11 -19.50 2.84
C ILE A 78 -12.24 -20.86 2.15
N LYS A 79 -12.37 -20.87 0.81
CA LYS A 79 -12.28 -22.10 0.01
C LYS A 79 -10.94 -22.11 -0.72
N ASN A 80 -10.16 -23.16 -0.51
CA ASN A 80 -8.97 -23.42 -1.32
C ASN A 80 -9.35 -24.28 -2.53
N CYS A 81 -9.21 -23.72 -3.73
CA CYS A 81 -9.42 -24.43 -4.99
C CYS A 81 -8.10 -24.45 -5.76
N ARG A 82 -7.27 -25.50 -5.59
CA ARG A 82 -6.07 -25.75 -6.42
C ARG A 82 -5.15 -24.52 -6.59
N GLY A 83 -4.77 -23.86 -5.47
CA GLY A 83 -3.90 -22.68 -5.47
C GLY A 83 -4.64 -21.36 -5.68
N ALA A 84 -5.97 -21.36 -5.61
CA ALA A 84 -6.80 -20.16 -5.51
C ALA A 84 -7.50 -20.12 -4.14
N LEU A 85 -7.48 -18.96 -3.50
CA LEU A 85 -8.17 -18.68 -2.25
C LEU A 85 -9.39 -17.81 -2.59
N VAL A 86 -10.57 -18.27 -2.16
CA VAL A 86 -11.82 -17.50 -2.26
C VAL A 86 -12.24 -17.10 -0.87
N CYS A 87 -12.46 -15.81 -0.64
CA CYS A 87 -12.82 -15.30 0.68
C CYS A 87 -13.74 -14.08 0.59
N GLU A 88 -14.36 -13.73 1.69
CA GLU A 88 -15.11 -12.49 1.84
C GLU A 88 -14.18 -11.27 1.97
N ALA A 89 -14.67 -10.12 1.54
CA ALA A 89 -13.90 -8.87 1.49
C ALA A 89 -13.46 -8.36 2.87
N GLY A 90 -14.16 -8.76 3.94
CA GLY A 90 -13.84 -8.39 5.32
C GLY A 90 -12.67 -9.16 5.94
N CYS A 91 -12.16 -10.20 5.28
CA CYS A 91 -11.04 -10.98 5.81
C CYS A 91 -9.76 -10.14 5.96
N ILE A 92 -9.12 -10.25 7.12
CA ILE A 92 -7.84 -9.57 7.40
C ILE A 92 -6.72 -10.28 6.64
N LEU A 93 -5.83 -9.50 6.01
CA LEU A 93 -4.75 -10.01 5.15
C LEU A 93 -3.83 -10.99 5.89
N GLU A 94 -3.44 -10.69 7.12
CA GLU A 94 -2.59 -11.57 7.92
C GLU A 94 -3.25 -12.93 8.20
N ASN A 95 -4.55 -12.94 8.51
CA ASN A 95 -5.29 -14.18 8.71
C ASN A 95 -5.36 -15.02 7.42
N LEU A 96 -5.49 -14.35 6.26
CA LEU A 96 -5.46 -15.04 4.97
C LEU A 96 -4.07 -15.61 4.64
N ASP A 97 -2.99 -14.88 4.97
CA ASP A 97 -1.62 -15.37 4.76
C ASP A 97 -1.32 -16.57 5.67
N ASN A 98 -1.73 -16.53 6.93
CA ASN A 98 -1.61 -17.65 7.88
C ASN A 98 -2.38 -18.87 7.39
N TYR A 99 -3.63 -18.70 6.97
CA TYR A 99 -4.45 -19.77 6.39
C TYR A 99 -3.82 -20.38 5.14
N ALA A 100 -3.23 -19.56 4.26
CA ALA A 100 -2.53 -20.00 3.07
C ALA A 100 -1.28 -20.83 3.43
N ARG A 101 -0.47 -20.34 4.40
CA ARG A 101 0.76 -21.00 4.86
C ARG A 101 0.52 -22.40 5.43
N GLU A 102 -0.55 -22.61 6.18
CA GLU A 102 -0.96 -23.94 6.67
C GLU A 102 -1.22 -24.92 5.53
N ARG A 103 -1.38 -24.43 4.30
CA ARG A 103 -1.66 -25.21 3.08
C ARG A 103 -0.53 -25.17 2.07
N ASN A 104 0.68 -24.83 2.51
CA ASN A 104 1.87 -24.68 1.67
C ASN A 104 1.70 -23.63 0.54
N LEU A 105 0.88 -22.61 0.78
CA LEU A 105 0.68 -21.47 -0.09
C LEU A 105 1.06 -20.18 0.63
N ILE A 106 1.17 -19.08 -0.11
CA ILE A 106 1.41 -17.74 0.44
C ILE A 106 0.47 -16.75 -0.23
N MET A 107 0.05 -15.72 0.51
CA MET A 107 -0.63 -14.60 -0.13
C MET A 107 0.36 -13.85 -1.05
N PRO A 108 -0.05 -13.49 -2.28
CA PRO A 108 0.82 -12.74 -3.20
C PRO A 108 1.04 -11.28 -2.77
N LEU A 109 0.40 -10.86 -1.72
CA LEU A 109 0.40 -9.51 -1.17
C LEU A 109 0.94 -9.52 0.26
N ASP A 110 1.83 -8.59 0.59
CA ASP A 110 2.29 -8.30 1.95
C ASP A 110 2.41 -6.79 2.14
N LEU A 111 1.80 -6.29 3.20
CA LEU A 111 1.68 -4.86 3.51
C LEU A 111 2.06 -4.61 4.98
N GLY A 112 2.63 -3.46 5.28
CA GLY A 112 2.90 -3.07 6.66
C GLY A 112 1.65 -3.03 7.56
N ALA A 113 0.45 -2.87 6.98
CA ALA A 113 -0.84 -2.88 7.68
C ALA A 113 -1.55 -4.25 7.70
N LYS A 114 -0.86 -5.35 7.36
CA LYS A 114 -1.47 -6.70 7.19
C LYS A 114 -2.30 -7.18 8.37
N GLY A 115 -1.93 -6.81 9.60
CA GLY A 115 -2.65 -7.19 10.81
C GLY A 115 -4.01 -6.50 11.01
N SER A 116 -4.33 -5.49 10.19
CA SER A 116 -5.58 -4.72 10.33
C SER A 116 -6.30 -4.45 9.02
N CYS A 117 -5.61 -4.49 7.87
CA CYS A 117 -6.23 -4.23 6.58
C CYS A 117 -7.06 -5.42 6.10
N GLN A 118 -8.19 -5.11 5.47
CA GLN A 118 -9.12 -6.08 4.92
C GLN A 118 -8.90 -6.24 3.41
N ILE A 119 -9.04 -7.47 2.91
CA ILE A 119 -8.73 -7.80 1.52
C ILE A 119 -9.60 -7.04 0.51
N GLY A 120 -10.86 -6.76 0.82
CA GLY A 120 -11.73 -5.94 -0.02
C GLY A 120 -11.23 -4.50 -0.19
N GLY A 121 -10.66 -3.92 0.88
CA GLY A 121 -9.99 -2.62 0.81
C GLY A 121 -8.72 -2.68 -0.03
N ASN A 122 -7.88 -3.72 0.14
CA ASN A 122 -6.68 -3.92 -0.65
C ASN A 122 -6.99 -4.06 -2.16
N ILE A 123 -8.06 -4.80 -2.51
CA ILE A 123 -8.57 -4.90 -3.88
C ILE A 123 -9.03 -3.52 -4.38
N SER A 124 -9.82 -2.82 -3.58
CA SER A 124 -10.39 -1.53 -3.98
C SER A 124 -9.33 -0.45 -4.20
N THR A 125 -8.17 -0.53 -3.55
CA THR A 125 -7.03 0.36 -3.79
C THR A 125 -6.00 -0.22 -4.75
N ASN A 126 -6.16 -1.47 -5.21
CA ASN A 126 -5.14 -2.22 -5.97
C ASN A 126 -3.78 -2.15 -5.27
N ALA A 127 -3.75 -2.51 -3.98
CA ALA A 127 -2.59 -2.36 -3.13
C ALA A 127 -1.35 -3.06 -3.71
N GLY A 128 -0.19 -2.40 -3.65
CA GLY A 128 1.09 -2.93 -4.11
C GLY A 128 1.74 -3.84 -3.08
N GLY A 129 2.72 -3.32 -2.36
CA GLY A 129 3.46 -4.03 -1.32
C GLY A 129 4.69 -4.76 -1.82
N ILE A 130 5.48 -5.26 -0.87
CA ILE A 130 6.83 -5.78 -1.12
C ILE A 130 6.88 -7.02 -2.01
N ARG A 131 5.81 -7.81 -2.06
CA ARG A 131 5.74 -9.06 -2.85
C ARG A 131 5.45 -8.84 -4.34
N LEU A 132 5.17 -7.59 -4.75
CA LEU A 132 4.84 -7.27 -6.15
C LEU A 132 5.94 -7.69 -7.12
N LEU A 133 7.19 -7.50 -6.75
CA LEU A 133 8.34 -7.81 -7.61
C LEU A 133 8.38 -9.30 -8.03
N ARG A 134 8.07 -10.20 -7.09
CA ARG A 134 8.09 -11.66 -7.29
C ARG A 134 6.80 -12.21 -7.85
N TYR A 135 5.67 -11.76 -7.31
CA TYR A 135 4.37 -12.41 -7.56
C TYR A 135 3.46 -11.58 -8.46
N GLY A 136 3.92 -10.41 -8.90
CA GLY A 136 3.14 -9.49 -9.73
C GLY A 136 2.19 -8.61 -8.89
N ASN A 137 1.53 -7.68 -9.57
CA ASN A 137 0.58 -6.78 -8.93
C ASN A 137 -0.70 -7.51 -8.54
N LEU A 138 -1.44 -6.94 -7.57
CA LEU A 138 -2.69 -7.53 -7.08
C LEU A 138 -3.73 -7.69 -8.20
N GLN A 139 -3.80 -6.74 -9.12
CA GLN A 139 -4.68 -6.79 -10.29
C GLN A 139 -4.46 -8.05 -11.14
N GLY A 140 -3.21 -8.51 -11.28
CA GLY A 140 -2.86 -9.72 -12.04
C GLY A 140 -3.13 -11.01 -11.27
N THR A 141 -3.08 -10.98 -9.93
CA THR A 141 -3.28 -12.17 -9.07
C THR A 141 -4.74 -12.38 -8.68
N VAL A 142 -5.60 -11.36 -8.79
CA VAL A 142 -7.04 -11.48 -8.55
C VAL A 142 -7.69 -12.21 -9.73
N LEU A 143 -8.21 -13.40 -9.47
CA LEU A 143 -8.90 -14.23 -10.45
C LEU A 143 -10.36 -13.80 -10.64
N GLY A 144 -11.03 -13.39 -9.55
CA GLY A 144 -12.43 -13.02 -9.58
C GLY A 144 -12.83 -12.09 -8.45
N VAL A 145 -13.93 -11.37 -8.67
CA VAL A 145 -14.52 -10.42 -7.70
C VAL A 145 -16.02 -10.56 -7.76
N GLU A 146 -16.68 -10.55 -6.60
CA GLU A 146 -18.12 -10.26 -6.47
C GLU A 146 -18.24 -8.83 -5.95
N ALA A 147 -19.09 -8.02 -6.57
CA ALA A 147 -19.30 -6.64 -6.13
C ALA A 147 -20.77 -6.23 -6.23
N VAL A 148 -21.18 -5.32 -5.33
CA VAL A 148 -22.53 -4.74 -5.29
C VAL A 148 -22.48 -3.32 -5.84
N LYS A 149 -23.32 -3.02 -6.82
CA LYS A 149 -23.50 -1.67 -7.43
C LYS A 149 -24.36 -0.77 -6.55
N ALA A 150 -24.44 0.50 -6.93
CA ALA A 150 -25.25 1.51 -6.24
C ALA A 150 -26.76 1.20 -6.22
N ASP A 151 -27.27 0.47 -7.23
CA ASP A 151 -28.66 0.03 -7.34
C ASP A 151 -28.94 -1.28 -6.58
N GLY A 152 -27.95 -1.82 -5.88
CA GLY A 152 -28.06 -3.09 -5.14
C GLY A 152 -27.86 -4.34 -6.01
N SER A 153 -27.70 -4.21 -7.32
CA SER A 153 -27.45 -5.36 -8.19
C SER A 153 -26.04 -5.92 -7.96
N ILE A 154 -25.95 -7.25 -7.98
CA ILE A 154 -24.70 -8.00 -7.78
C ILE A 154 -24.06 -8.28 -9.13
N ILE A 155 -22.81 -7.90 -9.27
CA ILE A 155 -21.95 -8.33 -10.38
C ILE A 155 -21.10 -9.48 -9.86
N ASP A 156 -21.45 -10.70 -10.29
CA ASP A 156 -20.72 -11.91 -9.97
C ASP A 156 -19.70 -12.24 -11.06
N CYS A 157 -18.46 -11.80 -10.82
CA CYS A 157 -17.28 -12.20 -11.57
C CYS A 157 -16.38 -13.11 -10.73
N LEU A 158 -16.91 -13.77 -9.71
CA LEU A 158 -16.17 -14.62 -8.78
C LEU A 158 -15.81 -15.95 -9.45
N ARG A 159 -14.72 -15.97 -10.20
CA ARG A 159 -14.17 -17.15 -10.89
C ARG A 159 -12.80 -17.49 -10.34
N THR A 160 -12.40 -18.77 -10.44
CA THR A 160 -11.05 -19.24 -10.06
C THR A 160 -10.24 -19.68 -11.29
N LEU A 161 -10.72 -19.36 -12.47
CA LEU A 161 -10.05 -19.67 -13.72
C LEU A 161 -8.91 -18.67 -13.98
N LYS A 162 -7.76 -19.20 -14.39
CA LYS A 162 -6.61 -18.37 -14.79
C LYS A 162 -6.78 -17.73 -16.16
N LYS A 163 -7.64 -18.32 -17.00
CA LYS A 163 -7.94 -17.81 -18.34
C LYS A 163 -9.46 -17.72 -18.50
N ASP A 164 -9.93 -16.53 -18.81
CA ASP A 164 -11.31 -16.26 -19.17
C ASP A 164 -11.32 -15.05 -20.11
N ASN A 165 -11.56 -15.31 -21.39
CA ASN A 165 -11.68 -14.28 -22.44
C ASN A 165 -13.12 -14.08 -22.90
N THR A 166 -14.10 -14.41 -22.04
CA THR A 166 -15.52 -14.28 -22.33
C THR A 166 -16.00 -12.85 -22.05
N GLY A 167 -15.87 -11.98 -23.02
CA GLY A 167 -16.27 -10.57 -22.93
C GLY A 167 -15.29 -9.67 -22.17
N TYR A 168 -15.78 -8.56 -21.63
CA TYR A 168 -14.95 -7.62 -20.89
C TYR A 168 -14.61 -8.14 -19.50
N HIS A 169 -13.39 -7.86 -19.04
CA HIS A 169 -12.92 -8.24 -17.70
C HIS A 169 -13.51 -7.31 -16.63
N LEU A 170 -14.79 -7.45 -16.32
CA LEU A 170 -15.52 -6.55 -15.42
C LEU A 170 -14.94 -6.46 -14.01
N LYS A 171 -14.23 -7.50 -13.52
CA LYS A 171 -13.52 -7.45 -12.24
C LYS A 171 -12.58 -6.25 -12.13
N HIS A 172 -11.96 -5.83 -13.24
CA HIS A 172 -11.01 -4.72 -13.28
C HIS A 172 -11.67 -3.35 -13.09
N LEU A 173 -13.00 -3.24 -13.20
CA LEU A 173 -13.74 -2.03 -12.86
C LEU A 173 -13.72 -1.75 -11.35
N PHE A 174 -13.60 -2.79 -10.53
CA PHE A 174 -13.65 -2.67 -9.07
C PHE A 174 -12.25 -2.61 -8.45
N ILE A 175 -11.25 -3.25 -9.08
CA ILE A 175 -9.86 -3.24 -8.62
C ILE A 175 -9.27 -1.84 -8.84
N GLY A 176 -8.88 -1.17 -7.75
CA GLY A 176 -8.36 0.20 -7.80
C GLY A 176 -9.44 1.29 -7.96
N SER A 177 -10.73 0.95 -7.88
CA SER A 177 -11.84 1.92 -7.95
C SER A 177 -12.05 2.69 -6.64
N GLU A 178 -11.38 2.33 -5.58
CA GLU A 178 -11.52 2.90 -4.23
C GLU A 178 -12.97 2.91 -3.72
N GLY A 179 -13.77 1.90 -4.11
CA GLY A 179 -15.18 1.77 -3.73
C GLY A 179 -16.11 2.77 -4.41
N THR A 180 -15.65 3.50 -5.44
CA THR A 180 -16.47 4.51 -6.12
C THR A 180 -17.41 3.92 -7.19
N LEU A 181 -17.13 2.70 -7.67
CA LEU A 181 -17.91 2.02 -8.70
C LEU A 181 -18.73 0.85 -8.16
N GLY A 182 -18.47 0.39 -6.95
CA GLY A 182 -19.14 -0.72 -6.30
C GLY A 182 -18.47 -1.10 -4.99
N VAL A 183 -19.16 -1.92 -4.19
CA VAL A 183 -18.64 -2.48 -2.94
C VAL A 183 -18.22 -3.91 -3.21
N VAL A 184 -16.93 -4.20 -3.08
CA VAL A 184 -16.40 -5.57 -3.19
C VAL A 184 -16.87 -6.38 -1.98
N THR A 185 -17.47 -7.55 -2.22
CA THR A 185 -18.01 -8.43 -1.19
C THR A 185 -17.25 -9.75 -1.07
N LYS A 186 -16.76 -10.28 -2.21
CA LYS A 186 -15.94 -11.50 -2.23
C LYS A 186 -14.84 -11.37 -3.27
N VAL A 187 -13.75 -12.11 -3.04
CA VAL A 187 -12.59 -12.13 -3.93
C VAL A 187 -12.08 -13.56 -4.11
N ALA A 188 -11.55 -13.84 -5.30
CA ALA A 188 -10.79 -15.04 -5.60
C ALA A 188 -9.37 -14.61 -5.98
N ILE A 189 -8.36 -15.09 -5.25
CA ILE A 189 -6.96 -14.69 -5.39
C ILE A 189 -6.13 -15.95 -5.69
N GLN A 190 -5.22 -15.84 -6.66
CA GLN A 190 -4.22 -16.87 -6.90
C GLN A 190 -3.14 -16.78 -5.83
N CYS A 191 -2.95 -17.87 -5.09
CA CYS A 191 -1.90 -18.00 -4.08
C CYS A 191 -0.75 -18.82 -4.65
N PRO A 192 0.48 -18.27 -4.72
CA PRO A 192 1.66 -19.03 -5.08
C PRO A 192 2.02 -20.06 -4.01
N SER A 193 2.86 -21.03 -4.37
CA SER A 193 3.43 -21.97 -3.41
C SER A 193 4.27 -21.23 -2.36
N LEU A 194 4.19 -21.70 -1.12
CA LEU A 194 5.04 -21.19 -0.04
C LEU A 194 6.50 -21.45 -0.39
N PRO A 195 7.37 -20.43 -0.38
CA PRO A 195 8.79 -20.62 -0.62
C PRO A 195 9.41 -21.51 0.49
N LYS A 196 10.27 -22.44 0.09
CA LYS A 196 10.99 -23.32 1.01
C LYS A 196 12.33 -22.70 1.45
N SER A 197 12.86 -21.80 0.63
CA SER A 197 14.11 -21.09 0.88
C SER A 197 13.82 -19.59 0.85
N VAL A 198 14.09 -18.91 1.96
CA VAL A 198 13.97 -17.46 2.07
C VAL A 198 15.29 -16.92 2.63
N ASN A 199 15.92 -16.00 1.91
CA ASN A 199 17.11 -15.32 2.36
C ASN A 199 16.88 -13.81 2.29
N LEU A 200 17.44 -13.09 3.26
CA LEU A 200 17.39 -11.64 3.34
C LEU A 200 18.79 -11.08 3.48
N GLY A 201 19.16 -10.18 2.56
CA GLY A 201 20.38 -9.41 2.64
C GLY A 201 20.10 -7.93 2.91
N PHE A 202 20.98 -7.28 3.68
CA PHE A 202 20.96 -5.86 3.96
C PHE A 202 22.35 -5.29 3.70
N PHE A 203 22.45 -4.31 2.79
CA PHE A 203 23.70 -3.87 2.19
C PHE A 203 23.89 -2.38 2.23
N GLY A 204 25.13 -1.92 2.45
CA GLY A 204 25.59 -0.54 2.29
C GLY A 204 26.03 -0.26 0.86
N VAL A 205 25.60 0.87 0.29
CA VAL A 205 25.84 1.30 -1.08
C VAL A 205 26.15 2.80 -1.12
N GLU A 206 27.16 3.20 -1.91
CA GLU A 206 27.71 4.56 -1.89
C GLU A 206 26.88 5.59 -2.68
N SER A 207 26.12 5.17 -3.69
CA SER A 207 25.36 6.12 -4.52
C SER A 207 24.06 5.51 -5.03
N PHE A 208 23.12 6.37 -5.43
CA PHE A 208 21.89 5.88 -6.06
C PHE A 208 22.14 5.23 -7.42
N ASP A 209 23.15 5.67 -8.16
CA ASP A 209 23.55 5.01 -9.40
C ASP A 209 24.03 3.58 -9.14
N SER A 210 24.76 3.36 -8.03
CA SER A 210 25.16 2.02 -7.59
C SER A 210 23.94 1.18 -7.19
N VAL A 211 22.92 1.77 -6.54
CA VAL A 211 21.65 1.09 -6.27
C VAL A 211 20.99 0.60 -7.55
N LEU A 212 20.94 1.43 -8.60
CA LEU A 212 20.36 1.05 -9.90
C LEU A 212 21.15 -0.06 -10.60
N GLN A 213 22.48 0.00 -10.54
CA GLN A 213 23.35 -1.03 -11.11
C GLN A 213 23.18 -2.35 -10.37
N LEU A 214 23.13 -2.31 -9.03
CA LEU A 214 22.90 -3.47 -8.18
C LEU A 214 21.51 -4.10 -8.46
N TYR A 215 20.46 -3.27 -8.61
CA TYR A 215 19.15 -3.77 -8.99
C TYR A 215 19.15 -4.46 -10.36
N LYS A 216 19.77 -3.85 -11.36
CA LYS A 216 19.90 -4.46 -12.70
C LYS A 216 20.63 -5.81 -12.63
N SER A 217 21.71 -5.88 -11.85
CA SER A 217 22.46 -7.12 -11.64
C SER A 217 21.66 -8.17 -10.88
N ALA A 218 20.97 -7.77 -9.80
CA ALA A 218 20.09 -8.66 -9.02
C ALA A 218 18.96 -9.24 -9.91
N LYS A 219 18.30 -8.42 -10.70
CA LYS A 219 17.25 -8.85 -11.62
C LYS A 219 17.77 -9.85 -12.67
N SER A 220 18.98 -9.66 -13.18
CA SER A 220 19.60 -10.56 -14.15
C SER A 220 20.05 -11.87 -13.54
N SER A 221 20.59 -11.85 -12.31
CA SER A 221 21.22 -13.01 -11.68
C SER A 221 20.30 -13.80 -10.76
N LEU A 222 19.34 -13.13 -10.12
CA LEU A 222 18.43 -13.72 -9.12
C LEU A 222 16.98 -13.71 -9.58
N GLY A 223 16.69 -13.41 -10.86
CA GLY A 223 15.35 -13.07 -11.35
C GLY A 223 14.26 -14.08 -10.98
N GLU A 224 14.56 -15.39 -10.98
CA GLU A 224 13.59 -16.44 -10.62
C GLU A 224 13.38 -16.59 -9.11
N ILE A 225 14.25 -16.02 -8.27
CA ILE A 225 14.11 -16.07 -6.80
C ILE A 225 14.02 -14.68 -6.16
N LEU A 226 14.29 -13.60 -6.89
CA LEU A 226 14.24 -12.23 -6.36
C LEU A 226 12.83 -11.87 -5.93
N SER A 227 12.62 -11.64 -4.63
CA SER A 227 11.31 -11.37 -4.03
C SER A 227 11.09 -9.89 -3.73
N ALA A 228 12.09 -9.24 -3.13
CA ALA A 228 12.04 -7.81 -2.85
C ALA A 228 13.39 -7.14 -3.15
N PHE A 229 13.34 -5.89 -3.55
CA PHE A 229 14.48 -5.00 -3.69
C PHE A 229 14.10 -3.62 -3.21
N GLU A 230 14.50 -3.33 -1.96
CA GLU A 230 14.13 -2.11 -1.27
C GLU A 230 15.34 -1.18 -1.15
N MET A 231 15.10 0.12 -1.11
CA MET A 231 16.11 1.12 -0.85
C MET A 231 15.68 2.08 0.26
N ALA A 232 16.63 2.53 1.05
CA ALA A 232 16.45 3.66 1.97
C ALA A 232 17.73 4.51 2.01
N ASP A 233 17.56 5.83 2.13
CA ASP A 233 18.71 6.73 2.33
C ASP A 233 19.21 6.71 3.78
N SER A 234 20.41 7.26 3.98
CA SER A 234 21.07 7.34 5.30
C SER A 234 20.20 8.04 6.36
N LEU A 235 19.50 9.10 5.96
CA LEU A 235 18.62 9.84 6.86
C LEU A 235 17.46 8.97 7.36
N SER A 236 16.88 8.17 6.48
CA SER A 236 15.78 7.24 6.79
C SER A 236 16.23 6.18 7.79
N ILE A 237 17.33 5.49 7.51
CA ILE A 237 17.85 4.43 8.39
C ILE A 237 18.36 5.02 9.70
N GLY A 238 19.19 6.06 9.66
CA GLY A 238 19.77 6.67 10.87
C GLY A 238 18.68 7.21 11.82
N THR A 239 17.63 7.86 11.29
CA THR A 239 16.50 8.31 12.12
C THR A 239 15.75 7.13 12.74
N THR A 240 15.54 6.06 12.00
CA THR A 240 14.81 4.88 12.48
C THR A 240 15.57 4.18 13.61
N VAL A 241 16.83 3.89 13.37
CA VAL A 241 17.72 3.26 14.36
C VAL A 241 17.78 4.10 15.64
N LYS A 242 17.99 5.41 15.50
CA LYS A 242 18.09 6.32 16.64
C LYS A 242 16.80 6.43 17.44
N ASN A 243 15.67 6.70 16.76
CA ASN A 243 14.41 7.02 17.44
C ASN A 243 13.75 5.78 18.06
N LEU A 244 13.93 4.62 17.46
CA LEU A 244 13.37 3.36 17.96
C LEU A 244 14.37 2.52 18.72
N LYS A 245 15.63 3.01 18.90
CA LYS A 245 16.72 2.31 19.60
C LYS A 245 16.97 0.91 19.02
N LEU A 246 16.90 0.79 17.70
CA LEU A 246 17.21 -0.44 16.99
C LEU A 246 18.72 -0.56 16.77
N THR A 247 19.18 -1.77 16.46
CA THR A 247 20.57 -2.01 16.09
C THR A 247 20.70 -2.04 14.58
N ASN A 248 21.54 -1.17 14.01
CA ASN A 248 21.93 -1.29 12.61
C ASN A 248 22.91 -2.47 12.48
N PRO A 249 22.63 -3.48 11.66
CA PRO A 249 23.51 -4.66 11.55
C PRO A 249 24.78 -4.42 10.73
N ILE A 250 24.92 -3.27 10.05
CA ILE A 250 26.06 -2.88 9.21
C ILE A 250 26.51 -1.46 9.54
N GLY A 251 27.58 -0.98 8.90
CA GLY A 251 28.06 0.40 9.05
C GLY A 251 27.10 1.49 8.57
N GLU A 252 27.59 2.74 8.56
CA GLU A 252 26.82 3.89 8.05
C GLU A 252 27.17 4.15 6.57
N TYR A 253 26.17 4.19 5.72
CA TYR A 253 26.31 4.36 4.27
C TYR A 253 25.30 5.38 3.75
N PRO A 254 25.58 6.03 2.59
CA PRO A 254 24.65 6.96 1.97
C PRO A 254 23.32 6.32 1.60
N PHE A 255 23.35 5.06 1.14
CA PHE A 255 22.19 4.26 0.81
C PHE A 255 22.27 2.86 1.39
N TYR A 256 21.11 2.33 1.71
CA TYR A 256 20.94 0.96 2.15
C TYR A 256 20.02 0.24 1.17
N VAL A 257 20.38 -0.99 0.84
CA VAL A 257 19.60 -1.86 -0.03
C VAL A 257 19.25 -3.13 0.73
N LEU A 258 17.98 -3.53 0.67
CA LEU A 258 17.49 -4.78 1.19
C LEU A 258 17.08 -5.65 0.00
N ILE A 259 17.62 -6.88 -0.06
CA ILE A 259 17.31 -7.87 -1.10
C ILE A 259 16.77 -9.12 -0.41
N GLU A 260 15.54 -9.50 -0.78
CA GLU A 260 14.93 -10.75 -0.32
C GLU A 260 14.79 -11.73 -1.49
N THR A 261 15.07 -13.01 -1.23
CA THR A 261 14.86 -14.08 -2.19
C THR A 261 13.86 -15.09 -1.68
N HIS A 262 12.98 -15.56 -2.55
CA HIS A 262 12.02 -16.63 -2.33
C HIS A 262 12.28 -17.76 -3.32
N GLY A 263 12.78 -18.87 -2.87
CA GLY A 263 13.11 -20.00 -3.71
C GLY A 263 12.48 -21.33 -3.24
N SER A 264 12.89 -22.41 -3.88
CA SER A 264 12.32 -23.75 -3.66
C SER A 264 13.35 -24.78 -3.17
N ASP A 265 14.64 -24.41 -3.21
CA ASP A 265 15.77 -25.29 -2.85
C ASP A 265 16.80 -24.45 -2.09
N GLU A 266 17.06 -24.82 -0.85
CA GLU A 266 17.89 -24.02 0.07
C GLU A 266 19.36 -23.98 -0.35
N GLU A 267 19.91 -25.11 -0.78
CA GLU A 267 21.32 -25.22 -1.19
C GLU A 267 21.56 -24.45 -2.49
N HIS A 268 20.75 -24.71 -3.50
CA HIS A 268 20.83 -24.01 -4.79
C HIS A 268 20.66 -22.50 -4.63
N ASP A 269 19.67 -22.05 -3.86
CA ASP A 269 19.32 -20.64 -3.74
C ASP A 269 20.37 -19.88 -2.92
N SER A 270 20.92 -20.51 -1.87
CA SER A 270 22.02 -19.97 -1.06
C SER A 270 23.30 -19.83 -1.86
N ASP A 271 23.68 -20.86 -2.64
CA ASP A 271 24.86 -20.83 -3.51
C ASP A 271 24.73 -19.76 -4.60
N LYS A 272 23.53 -19.65 -5.22
CA LYS A 272 23.25 -18.61 -6.22
C LYS A 272 23.36 -17.21 -5.63
N LEU A 273 22.78 -16.99 -4.45
CA LEU A 273 22.87 -15.70 -3.74
C LEU A 273 24.33 -15.38 -3.37
N SER A 274 25.08 -16.36 -2.85
CA SER A 274 26.48 -16.19 -2.46
C SER A 274 27.36 -15.78 -3.64
N ARG A 275 27.20 -16.44 -4.79
CA ARG A 275 27.91 -16.08 -6.03
C ARG A 275 27.57 -14.68 -6.52
N PHE A 276 26.30 -14.29 -6.45
CA PHE A 276 25.87 -12.94 -6.76
C PHE A 276 26.55 -11.93 -5.85
N LEU A 277 26.48 -12.13 -4.54
CA LEU A 277 27.04 -11.21 -3.54
C LEU A 277 28.56 -11.05 -3.67
N SER A 278 29.30 -12.17 -3.82
CA SER A 278 30.74 -12.09 -4.04
C SER A 278 31.11 -11.22 -5.22
N ARG A 279 30.43 -11.39 -6.36
CA ARG A 279 30.66 -10.58 -7.53
C ARG A 279 30.35 -9.09 -7.31
N GLU A 280 29.26 -8.76 -6.63
CA GLU A 280 28.87 -7.37 -6.42
C GLU A 280 29.76 -6.69 -5.34
N MET A 281 30.29 -7.44 -4.40
CA MET A 281 31.31 -6.95 -3.47
C MET A 281 32.65 -6.74 -4.17
N ASP A 282 33.10 -7.67 -5.00
CA ASP A 282 34.33 -7.54 -5.78
C ASP A 282 34.29 -6.37 -6.76
N SER A 283 33.10 -6.05 -7.29
CA SER A 283 32.87 -4.89 -8.17
C SER A 283 32.76 -3.56 -7.42
N GLY A 284 32.66 -3.56 -6.09
CA GLY A 284 32.47 -2.40 -5.25
C GLY A 284 31.05 -1.81 -5.26
N LEU A 285 30.07 -2.51 -5.85
CA LEU A 285 28.65 -2.08 -5.76
C LEU A 285 28.07 -2.29 -4.36
N ILE A 286 28.50 -3.35 -3.68
CA ILE A 286 28.20 -3.58 -2.26
C ILE A 286 29.48 -3.30 -1.46
N VAL A 287 29.43 -2.36 -0.54
CA VAL A 287 30.58 -1.97 0.29
C VAL A 287 30.62 -2.75 1.61
N ASP A 288 29.45 -3.01 2.18
CA ASP A 288 29.27 -3.74 3.43
C ASP A 288 27.92 -4.45 3.39
N GLY A 289 27.75 -5.49 4.19
CA GLY A 289 26.46 -6.18 4.21
C GLY A 289 26.40 -7.36 5.15
N THR A 290 25.15 -7.77 5.38
CA THR A 290 24.82 -9.00 6.11
C THR A 290 23.74 -9.77 5.39
N VAL A 291 23.79 -11.09 5.50
CA VAL A 291 22.77 -11.99 4.93
C VAL A 291 22.31 -12.96 6.00
N THR A 292 21.05 -13.31 6.00
CA THR A 292 20.47 -14.26 6.94
C THR A 292 19.31 -15.03 6.34
N ALA A 293 19.17 -16.29 6.73
CA ALA A 293 17.97 -17.11 6.54
C ALA A 293 17.21 -17.31 7.88
N GLU A 294 17.73 -16.76 8.98
CA GLU A 294 17.14 -16.88 10.31
C GLU A 294 15.95 -15.91 10.45
N GLU A 295 14.76 -16.43 10.73
CA GLU A 295 13.50 -15.69 10.75
C GLU A 295 13.52 -14.48 11.72
N THR A 296 14.12 -14.64 12.90
CA THR A 296 14.26 -13.58 13.91
C THR A 296 15.12 -12.42 13.40
N LYS A 297 16.22 -12.71 12.75
CA LYS A 297 17.09 -11.70 12.15
C LYS A 297 16.45 -11.04 10.94
N MET A 298 15.77 -11.81 10.10
CA MET A 298 14.97 -11.25 8.98
C MET A 298 13.93 -10.28 9.48
N LYS A 299 13.14 -10.65 10.50
CA LYS A 299 12.15 -9.77 11.12
C LYS A 299 12.77 -8.49 11.69
N SER A 300 13.96 -8.60 12.30
CA SER A 300 14.67 -7.43 12.83
C SER A 300 15.10 -6.46 11.73
N ILE A 301 15.62 -6.95 10.61
CA ILE A 301 16.03 -6.15 9.46
C ILE A 301 14.80 -5.51 8.80
N TRP A 302 13.74 -6.28 8.54
CA TRP A 302 12.49 -5.76 8.01
C TRP A 302 11.88 -4.70 8.92
N ASN A 303 11.93 -4.88 10.24
CA ASN A 303 11.43 -3.90 11.19
C ASN A 303 12.12 -2.54 11.04
N ILE A 304 13.42 -2.48 10.72
CA ILE A 304 14.10 -1.21 10.41
C ILE A 304 13.44 -0.56 9.20
N ARG A 305 13.22 -1.31 8.10
CA ARG A 305 12.64 -0.79 6.85
C ARG A 305 11.18 -0.35 7.01
N GLU A 306 10.37 -1.16 7.65
CA GLU A 306 8.93 -0.91 7.82
C GLU A 306 8.64 0.22 8.82
N SER A 307 9.52 0.43 9.77
CA SER A 307 9.35 1.45 10.81
C SER A 307 9.81 2.86 10.42
N ILE A 308 10.37 3.07 9.20
CA ILE A 308 10.89 4.39 8.77
C ILE A 308 9.84 5.50 8.93
N ALA A 309 8.62 5.29 8.44
CA ALA A 309 7.57 6.30 8.54
C ALA A 309 7.17 6.59 10.00
N GLY A 310 7.07 5.54 10.82
CA GLY A 310 6.74 5.67 12.24
C GLY A 310 7.83 6.42 13.01
N ALA A 311 9.08 6.06 12.77
CA ALA A 311 10.23 6.69 13.41
C ALA A 311 10.38 8.19 13.03
N ALA A 312 10.11 8.52 11.77
CA ALA A 312 10.19 9.89 11.29
C ALA A 312 9.13 10.81 11.92
N LEU A 313 7.96 10.28 12.30
CA LEU A 313 6.90 11.03 13.01
C LEU A 313 7.33 11.60 14.37
N HIS A 314 8.37 11.07 15.00
CA HIS A 314 8.91 11.63 16.23
C HIS A 314 9.51 13.04 16.02
N GLY A 315 9.77 13.43 14.79
CA GLY A 315 10.27 14.77 14.43
C GLY A 315 9.21 15.84 14.31
N GLY A 316 7.92 15.51 14.39
CA GLY A 316 6.83 16.47 14.28
C GLY A 316 5.75 16.08 13.26
N TYR A 317 5.27 17.06 12.50
CA TYR A 317 4.26 16.85 11.46
C TYR A 317 4.89 16.31 10.17
N MET A 318 4.23 15.34 9.53
CA MET A 318 4.74 14.68 8.33
C MET A 318 3.81 14.87 7.13
N PHE A 319 4.35 15.40 6.04
CA PHE A 319 3.75 15.32 4.71
C PHE A 319 4.24 14.04 4.03
N LYS A 320 3.31 13.20 3.57
CA LYS A 320 3.60 11.87 2.98
C LYS A 320 3.27 11.88 1.50
N TYR A 321 4.23 11.48 0.70
CA TYR A 321 4.08 11.28 -0.74
C TYR A 321 4.46 9.85 -1.09
N ASP A 322 3.58 9.21 -1.83
CA ASP A 322 3.66 7.87 -2.36
C ASP A 322 3.46 7.98 -3.86
N VAL A 323 4.54 7.91 -4.61
CA VAL A 323 4.54 8.18 -6.05
C VAL A 323 5.37 7.13 -6.79
N SER A 324 5.07 6.91 -8.07
CA SER A 324 5.94 6.10 -8.91
C SER A 324 6.44 6.88 -10.11
N VAL A 325 7.71 6.69 -10.41
CA VAL A 325 8.41 7.33 -11.53
C VAL A 325 9.41 6.36 -12.16
N PRO A 326 9.85 6.62 -13.41
CA PRO A 326 10.94 5.85 -14.00
C PRO A 326 12.18 5.86 -13.09
N LEU A 327 12.84 4.73 -12.96
CA LEU A 327 13.96 4.55 -12.01
C LEU A 327 15.06 5.59 -12.13
N ARG A 328 15.32 6.11 -13.34
CA ARG A 328 16.32 7.17 -13.54
C ARG A 328 16.01 8.47 -12.82
N SER A 329 14.72 8.74 -12.57
CA SER A 329 14.24 9.95 -11.89
C SER A 329 13.83 9.68 -10.43
N TYR A 330 13.96 8.45 -9.97
CA TYR A 330 13.43 7.97 -8.70
C TYR A 330 13.96 8.81 -7.52
N TYR A 331 15.25 8.89 -7.31
CA TYR A 331 15.83 9.62 -6.19
C TYR A 331 16.03 11.12 -6.48
N GLU A 332 15.97 11.54 -7.76
CA GLU A 332 16.02 12.97 -8.13
C GLU A 332 14.88 13.77 -7.50
N LEU A 333 13.69 13.16 -7.32
CA LEU A 333 12.58 13.80 -6.61
C LEU A 333 12.96 14.21 -5.18
N VAL A 334 13.72 13.38 -4.48
CA VAL A 334 14.22 13.68 -3.13
C VAL A 334 15.20 14.85 -3.18
N HIS A 335 16.14 14.85 -4.13
CA HIS A 335 17.09 15.94 -4.31
C HIS A 335 16.40 17.26 -4.65
N VAL A 336 15.43 17.25 -5.53
CA VAL A 336 14.65 18.44 -5.92
C VAL A 336 13.91 19.02 -4.72
N LEU A 337 13.27 18.19 -3.90
CA LEU A 337 12.59 18.61 -2.69
C LEU A 337 13.57 19.17 -1.64
N ARG A 338 14.71 18.53 -1.42
CA ARG A 338 15.76 19.03 -0.51
C ARG A 338 16.28 20.41 -0.95
N ARG A 339 16.51 20.61 -2.25
CA ARG A 339 16.89 21.93 -2.81
C ARG A 339 15.79 22.97 -2.60
N ARG A 340 14.53 22.62 -2.86
CA ARG A 340 13.39 23.53 -2.75
C ARG A 340 13.15 23.96 -1.30
N LEU A 341 13.33 23.05 -0.37
CA LEU A 341 13.06 23.27 1.06
C LEU A 341 14.31 23.68 1.85
N ARG A 342 15.41 24.07 1.20
CA ARG A 342 16.70 24.36 1.85
C ARG A 342 16.64 25.46 2.95
N ALA A 343 15.65 26.35 2.88
CA ALA A 343 15.43 27.42 3.85
C ALA A 343 14.39 27.05 4.92
N VAL A 344 13.84 25.85 4.88
CA VAL A 344 12.82 25.35 5.80
C VAL A 344 13.47 24.40 6.80
N ASP A 345 13.14 24.54 8.08
CA ASP A 345 13.52 23.54 9.09
C ASP A 345 12.71 22.26 8.88
N CYS A 346 13.24 21.36 8.08
CA CYS A 346 12.59 20.11 7.74
C CYS A 346 13.60 18.99 7.44
N LYS A 347 13.10 17.76 7.47
CA LYS A 347 13.83 16.57 7.02
C LYS A 347 13.07 15.92 5.89
N VAL A 348 13.77 15.59 4.80
CA VAL A 348 13.21 14.92 3.63
C VAL A 348 13.80 13.52 3.55
N TYR A 349 12.97 12.53 3.78
CA TYR A 349 13.30 11.10 3.78
C TYR A 349 12.93 10.48 2.43
N GLY A 350 13.82 9.65 1.89
CA GLY A 350 13.59 8.93 0.64
C GLY A 350 13.84 7.43 0.83
N TYR A 351 12.83 6.61 0.60
CA TYR A 351 12.91 5.15 0.67
C TYR A 351 11.80 4.53 -0.17
N GLY A 352 11.90 3.24 -0.50
CA GLY A 352 10.80 2.57 -1.21
C GLY A 352 11.24 1.38 -2.04
N HIS A 353 10.30 0.95 -2.87
CA HIS A 353 10.33 -0.25 -3.68
C HIS A 353 11.00 0.03 -5.03
N VAL A 354 12.32 -0.18 -5.13
CA VAL A 354 13.04 0.05 -6.40
C VAL A 354 12.52 -0.90 -7.48
N GLY A 355 12.08 -2.09 -7.08
CA GLY A 355 11.60 -3.13 -7.97
C GLY A 355 10.44 -2.73 -8.88
N ASP A 356 9.60 -1.80 -8.44
CA ASP A 356 8.40 -1.32 -9.16
C ASP A 356 8.37 0.19 -9.40
N GLY A 357 9.43 0.91 -8.98
CA GLY A 357 9.54 2.35 -9.17
C GLY A 357 8.73 3.19 -8.18
N ASN A 358 8.20 2.59 -7.12
CA ASN A 358 7.47 3.30 -6.07
C ASN A 358 8.44 3.88 -5.02
N ILE A 359 8.43 5.21 -4.88
CA ILE A 359 9.16 5.91 -3.84
C ILE A 359 8.22 6.55 -2.82
N HIS A 360 8.53 6.35 -1.56
CA HIS A 360 7.95 7.07 -0.44
C HIS A 360 8.84 8.25 -0.10
N ILE A 361 8.26 9.45 -0.13
CA ILE A 361 8.95 10.68 0.27
C ILE A 361 8.20 11.27 1.44
N ASN A 362 8.85 11.31 2.59
CA ASN A 362 8.29 11.90 3.79
C ASN A 362 9.02 13.21 4.11
N VAL A 363 8.27 14.31 4.18
CA VAL A 363 8.79 15.60 4.62
C VAL A 363 8.29 15.88 6.03
N VAL A 364 9.20 15.93 6.98
CA VAL A 364 8.89 16.14 8.39
C VAL A 364 9.33 17.53 8.81
N VAL A 365 8.40 18.27 9.39
CA VAL A 365 8.58 19.61 9.96
C VAL A 365 8.20 19.59 11.45
N PRO A 366 8.72 20.50 12.30
CA PRO A 366 8.35 20.53 13.71
C PRO A 366 6.84 20.61 13.94
N GLU A 367 6.15 21.47 13.17
CA GLU A 367 4.70 21.66 13.23
C GLU A 367 4.11 21.84 11.82
N TYR A 368 2.79 21.62 11.68
CA TYR A 368 2.11 21.88 10.42
C TYR A 368 2.25 23.34 10.00
N SER A 369 2.72 23.57 8.78
CA SER A 369 2.81 24.88 8.15
C SER A 369 2.08 24.89 6.81
N LYS A 370 1.14 25.81 6.64
CA LYS A 370 0.45 26.06 5.37
C LYS A 370 1.41 26.55 4.30
N GLU A 371 2.45 27.29 4.70
CA GLU A 371 3.50 27.78 3.80
C GLU A 371 4.31 26.62 3.25
N VAL A 372 4.74 25.69 4.11
CA VAL A 372 5.45 24.47 3.68
C VAL A 372 4.56 23.61 2.80
N TYR A 373 3.28 23.46 3.16
CA TYR A 373 2.31 22.78 2.30
C TYR A 373 2.25 23.38 0.90
N GLY A 374 2.18 24.72 0.77
CA GLY A 374 2.20 25.43 -0.51
C GLY A 374 3.51 25.34 -1.28
N LEU A 375 4.64 25.07 -0.60
CA LEU A 375 5.91 24.75 -1.27
C LEU A 375 5.94 23.31 -1.82
N LEU A 376 5.19 22.40 -1.20
CA LEU A 376 5.16 20.98 -1.56
C LEU A 376 4.09 20.67 -2.62
N GLU A 377 2.87 21.18 -2.44
CA GLU A 377 1.75 20.89 -3.33
C GLU A 377 1.29 22.17 -4.07
N PRO A 378 1.14 22.17 -5.40
CA PRO A 378 1.18 21.00 -6.30
C PRO A 378 2.57 20.57 -6.79
N PHE A 379 3.64 21.24 -6.41
CA PHE A 379 4.99 21.11 -6.97
C PHE A 379 5.45 19.64 -7.12
N ILE A 380 5.27 18.80 -6.09
CA ILE A 380 5.70 17.39 -6.16
C ILE A 380 4.95 16.63 -7.28
N PHE A 381 3.68 16.93 -7.49
CA PHE A 381 2.87 16.29 -8.53
C PHE A 381 3.23 16.80 -9.93
N GLU A 382 3.64 18.08 -10.05
CA GLU A 382 4.20 18.64 -11.27
C GLU A 382 5.50 17.95 -11.64
N GLU A 383 6.42 17.75 -10.68
CA GLU A 383 7.68 17.04 -10.91
C GLU A 383 7.41 15.58 -11.35
N VAL A 384 6.52 14.87 -10.67
CA VAL A 384 6.11 13.52 -11.05
C VAL A 384 5.55 13.47 -12.47
N SER A 385 4.71 14.45 -12.84
CA SER A 385 4.09 14.54 -14.18
C SER A 385 5.13 14.76 -15.28
N LYS A 386 6.19 15.55 -15.05
CA LYS A 386 7.30 15.74 -16.01
C LYS A 386 7.95 14.41 -16.41
N HIS A 387 7.96 13.46 -15.49
CA HIS A 387 8.50 12.12 -15.72
C HIS A 387 7.45 11.09 -16.18
N LYS A 388 6.23 11.52 -16.49
CA LYS A 388 5.08 10.64 -16.80
C LYS A 388 4.81 9.62 -15.69
N GLY A 389 5.05 10.01 -14.44
CA GLY A 389 4.85 9.20 -13.26
C GLY A 389 3.41 9.18 -12.76
N SER A 390 3.17 8.43 -11.69
CA SER A 390 1.90 8.40 -10.98
C SER A 390 1.98 9.17 -9.66
N ILE A 391 1.03 10.05 -9.42
CA ILE A 391 0.93 10.82 -8.17
C ILE A 391 0.46 9.98 -6.97
N SER A 392 0.10 8.73 -7.21
CA SER A 392 -0.20 7.74 -6.19
C SER A 392 0.19 6.36 -6.68
N ALA A 393 1.23 5.77 -6.10
CA ALA A 393 1.72 4.46 -6.49
C ALA A 393 0.82 3.35 -5.95
N GLU A 394 0.59 3.32 -4.63
CA GLU A 394 -0.19 2.26 -3.96
C GLU A 394 -1.29 2.77 -3.03
N HIS A 395 -1.16 3.99 -2.46
CA HIS A 395 -2.10 4.49 -1.45
C HIS A 395 -3.46 4.96 -1.99
N GLY A 396 -3.60 5.09 -3.31
CA GLY A 396 -4.79 5.62 -3.96
C GLY A 396 -4.86 7.15 -3.94
N VAL A 397 -5.89 7.70 -4.58
CA VAL A 397 -6.16 9.14 -4.68
C VAL A 397 -6.95 9.62 -3.46
N GLY A 398 -7.93 8.81 -3.02
CA GLY A 398 -8.81 9.13 -1.91
C GLY A 398 -9.49 10.48 -2.08
N PHE A 399 -9.65 11.21 -0.97
CA PHE A 399 -10.17 12.58 -0.96
C PHE A 399 -9.06 13.66 -0.90
N ARG A 400 -7.79 13.24 -0.80
CA ARG A 400 -6.64 14.15 -0.70
C ARG A 400 -6.15 14.66 -2.04
N LYS A 401 -6.24 13.83 -3.09
CA LYS A 401 -5.59 14.08 -4.38
C LYS A 401 -6.56 14.20 -5.57
N PRO A 402 -7.90 14.27 -5.43
CA PRO A 402 -8.78 14.37 -6.61
C PRO A 402 -8.44 15.57 -7.50
N GLN A 403 -8.14 16.74 -6.91
CA GLN A 403 -7.77 17.96 -7.63
C GLN A 403 -6.45 17.81 -8.41
N TYR A 404 -5.61 16.85 -8.06
CA TYR A 404 -4.29 16.61 -8.68
C TYR A 404 -4.28 15.44 -9.66
N ILE A 405 -5.40 14.73 -9.84
CA ILE A 405 -5.46 13.54 -10.70
C ILE A 405 -5.05 13.83 -12.15
N HIS A 406 -5.26 15.07 -12.61
CA HIS A 406 -4.89 15.52 -13.94
C HIS A 406 -3.37 15.52 -14.21
N TYR A 407 -2.52 15.43 -13.18
CA TYR A 407 -1.08 15.26 -13.34
C TYR A 407 -0.69 13.84 -13.81
N SER A 408 -1.57 12.85 -13.62
CA SER A 408 -1.34 11.46 -14.04
C SER A 408 -2.36 10.94 -15.05
N LYS A 409 -3.45 11.67 -15.32
CA LYS A 409 -4.52 11.26 -16.23
C LYS A 409 -4.87 12.41 -17.18
N ASP A 410 -4.93 12.12 -18.47
CA ASP A 410 -5.40 13.10 -19.47
C ASP A 410 -6.92 13.36 -19.36
N GLN A 411 -7.37 14.43 -20.01
CA GLN A 411 -8.76 14.87 -19.92
C GLN A 411 -9.75 13.83 -20.48
N THR A 412 -9.37 13.11 -21.54
CA THR A 412 -10.21 12.06 -22.14
C THR A 412 -10.40 10.90 -21.16
N SER A 413 -9.31 10.47 -20.52
CA SER A 413 -9.36 9.45 -19.46
C SER A 413 -10.21 9.90 -18.28
N LEU A 414 -10.08 11.15 -17.84
CA LEU A 414 -10.89 11.72 -16.75
C LEU A 414 -12.36 11.78 -17.12
N GLN A 415 -12.67 12.13 -18.37
CA GLN A 415 -14.07 12.14 -18.83
C GLN A 415 -14.65 10.73 -18.84
N LEU A 416 -13.92 9.74 -19.33
CA LEU A 416 -14.36 8.34 -19.31
C LEU A 416 -14.58 7.84 -17.87
N MET A 417 -13.69 8.18 -16.94
CA MET A 417 -13.87 7.83 -15.52
C MET A 417 -15.14 8.45 -14.92
N ARG A 418 -15.48 9.71 -15.28
CA ARG A 418 -16.74 10.36 -14.87
C ARG A 418 -17.96 9.66 -15.46
N ASP A 419 -17.89 9.26 -16.73
CA ASP A 419 -18.98 8.56 -17.41
C ASP A 419 -19.21 7.19 -16.78
N MET A 420 -18.14 6.44 -16.50
CA MET A 420 -18.22 5.18 -15.76
C MET A 420 -18.85 5.37 -14.37
N LYS A 421 -18.40 6.38 -13.62
CA LYS A 421 -18.99 6.72 -12.31
C LYS A 421 -20.49 7.01 -12.43
N ARG A 422 -20.91 7.79 -13.42
CA ARG A 422 -22.32 8.14 -13.65
C ARG A 422 -23.18 6.92 -13.99
N VAL A 423 -22.65 5.99 -14.78
CA VAL A 423 -23.35 4.74 -15.12
C VAL A 423 -23.44 3.79 -13.92
N MET A 424 -22.38 3.67 -13.14
CA MET A 424 -22.31 2.71 -12.02
C MET A 424 -23.00 3.24 -10.76
N ASP A 425 -23.02 4.55 -10.57
CA ASP A 425 -23.54 5.23 -9.37
C ASP A 425 -24.17 6.59 -9.72
N PRO A 426 -25.33 6.59 -10.38
CA PRO A 426 -25.97 7.84 -10.85
C PRO A 426 -26.33 8.81 -9.71
N ASN A 427 -26.54 8.30 -8.51
CA ASN A 427 -26.89 9.11 -7.34
C ASN A 427 -25.68 9.55 -6.52
N GLY A 428 -24.45 9.10 -6.87
CA GLY A 428 -23.21 9.47 -6.21
C GLY A 428 -23.11 9.03 -4.74
N ILE A 429 -23.72 7.89 -4.39
CA ILE A 429 -23.76 7.37 -3.00
C ILE A 429 -22.53 6.52 -2.63
N LEU A 430 -21.86 5.96 -3.63
CA LEU A 430 -20.69 5.08 -3.42
C LEU A 430 -19.43 5.92 -3.22
N ASN A 431 -18.87 5.83 -2.02
CA ASN A 431 -17.64 6.51 -1.61
C ASN A 431 -17.49 7.94 -2.15
N PRO A 432 -18.43 8.85 -1.83
CA PRO A 432 -18.47 10.20 -2.41
C PRO A 432 -17.20 10.99 -2.09
N TYR A 433 -16.88 11.97 -2.94
CA TYR A 433 -15.73 12.88 -2.81
C TYR A 433 -14.35 12.22 -2.97
N LYS A 434 -14.30 11.00 -3.48
CA LYS A 434 -13.06 10.25 -3.68
C LYS A 434 -12.74 10.13 -5.17
N VAL A 435 -11.44 9.99 -5.46
CA VAL A 435 -10.86 9.71 -6.77
C VAL A 435 -11.05 10.83 -7.78
N LEU A 436 -12.27 11.22 -8.07
CA LEU A 436 -12.60 12.27 -9.04
C LEU A 436 -12.91 13.59 -8.33
N PRO A 437 -12.45 14.73 -8.87
CA PRO A 437 -12.88 16.03 -8.37
C PRO A 437 -14.40 16.19 -8.59
N ASP A 438 -15.07 16.84 -7.63
CA ASP A 438 -16.48 17.20 -7.79
C ASP A 438 -16.64 18.03 -9.07
N PRO A 439 -17.68 17.78 -9.87
CA PRO A 439 -17.99 18.70 -10.96
C PRO A 439 -18.30 20.07 -10.36
N SER A 440 -17.46 21.05 -10.70
CA SER A 440 -17.69 22.46 -10.37
C SER A 440 -18.92 23.00 -11.07
#